data_47abf574cae4edfb21920fbcac93e1cf
#
_entry.id   47abf574cae4edfb21920fbcac93e1cf
#
_cell.length_a   1.000
_cell.length_b   1.000
_cell.length_c   1.000
_cell.angle_alpha   90.00
_cell.angle_beta   90.00
_cell.angle_gamma   90.00
#
_symmetry.space_group_name_H-M   'P 1'
#
loop_
_entity.id
_entity.type
_entity.pdbx_description
1 polymer ?
#
loop_
_entity_poly.entity_id
_entity_poly.type
_entity_poly.pdbx_seq_one_letter_code
_entity_poly.pdbx_strand_id
1 'polypeptide(L)'
;DSGLQNAIDKILKSKNIFLILCGSEISVIEEIIDDSTKPLYGRKTSELKLLPFTYKEAREFFPHYSNEEALTAYSILGGIPLYLSLFDDRLTIKENVIKNCLSTTGYLFNEIETLLRMELKETHFYKNIMLAINAGASTFNTIRDKVGEDAAKIAKYINVLINLGFIKKEVPCGEKEKSRNTLYSISDNYFAFYFAFIFKHQNMLNGLISPEIYYEKELTKVKLNTFIGHRFEQICETYLKEQFYNGKMPFFAENLGRWWGNNPVLKKQEEIDGELIISSNSPNGRVKVKSKACLDRTYLLATDDENAVICECKYT
;
A
#
# COMPACT_ATOMS: atom_id res chain seq x y z
N ASP A 1 2.40 -18.09 28.07
CA ASP A 1 3.59 -18.35 27.24
C ASP A 1 4.55 -19.36 27.89
N SER A 2 4.83 -19.26 29.22
CA SER A 2 5.69 -20.25 29.92
C SER A 2 5.11 -21.67 29.93
N GLY A 3 3.76 -21.82 29.94
CA GLY A 3 3.10 -23.11 29.80
C GLY A 3 3.35 -23.74 28.43
N LEU A 4 3.24 -22.97 27.36
CA LEU A 4 3.51 -23.42 26.01
C LEU A 4 5.00 -23.73 25.81
N GLN A 5 5.90 -22.92 26.37
CA GLN A 5 7.33 -23.21 26.42
C GLN A 5 7.60 -24.59 27.02
N ASN A 6 7.06 -24.86 28.22
CA ASN A 6 7.22 -26.17 28.86
C ASN A 6 6.65 -27.32 28.04
N ALA A 7 5.49 -27.12 27.41
CA ALA A 7 4.88 -28.11 26.52
C ALA A 7 5.79 -28.40 25.32
N ILE A 8 6.30 -27.37 24.65
CA ILE A 8 7.24 -27.54 23.51
C ILE A 8 8.50 -28.30 23.98
N ASP A 9 9.13 -27.84 25.03
CA ASP A 9 10.45 -28.38 25.44
C ASP A 9 10.38 -29.79 26.01
N LYS A 10 9.32 -30.13 26.76
CA LYS A 10 9.24 -31.39 27.51
C LYS A 10 8.36 -32.44 26.86
N ILE A 11 7.39 -32.02 26.05
CA ILE A 11 6.38 -32.96 25.52
C ILE A 11 6.41 -33.03 23.99
N LEU A 12 6.33 -31.85 23.32
CA LEU A 12 6.09 -31.81 21.88
C LEU A 12 7.34 -32.19 21.07
N LYS A 13 8.55 -31.85 21.54
CA LYS A 13 9.81 -32.19 20.85
C LYS A 13 10.01 -33.68 20.59
N SER A 14 9.42 -34.54 21.43
CA SER A 14 9.51 -36.00 21.30
C SER A 14 8.37 -36.62 20.49
N LYS A 15 7.44 -35.79 20.01
CA LYS A 15 6.23 -36.20 19.29
C LYS A 15 6.29 -35.74 17.83
N ASN A 16 5.66 -36.50 16.96
CA ASN A 16 5.48 -36.11 15.57
C ASN A 16 4.29 -35.11 15.46
N ILE A 17 4.53 -33.86 15.92
CA ILE A 17 3.51 -32.80 15.97
C ILE A 17 4.04 -31.59 15.22
N PHE A 18 3.21 -31.02 14.34
CA PHE A 18 3.42 -29.75 13.68
C PHE A 18 2.56 -28.69 14.38
N LEU A 19 3.22 -27.78 15.12
CA LEU A 19 2.58 -26.70 15.86
C LEU A 19 2.61 -25.42 15.06
N ILE A 20 1.43 -24.86 14.77
CA ILE A 20 1.29 -23.57 14.13
C ILE A 20 0.74 -22.58 15.14
N LEU A 21 1.47 -21.50 15.38
CA LEU A 21 0.99 -20.34 16.16
C LEU A 21 0.65 -19.24 15.15
N CYS A 22 -0.55 -18.71 15.23
CA CYS A 22 -1.00 -17.63 14.37
C CYS A 22 -1.63 -16.50 15.19
N GLY A 23 -1.51 -15.28 14.71
CA GLY A 23 -2.11 -14.09 15.29
C GLY A 23 -2.27 -13.01 14.24
N SER A 24 -3.22 -12.12 14.44
CA SER A 24 -3.49 -10.97 13.58
C SER A 24 -2.59 -9.77 13.91
N GLU A 25 -2.14 -9.64 15.14
CA GLU A 25 -1.25 -8.56 15.58
C GLU A 25 0.22 -8.97 15.37
N ILE A 26 0.82 -8.48 14.29
CA ILE A 26 2.21 -8.80 13.91
C ILE A 26 3.18 -8.43 15.04
N SER A 27 3.03 -7.24 15.62
CA SER A 27 3.89 -6.76 16.71
C SER A 27 3.86 -7.65 17.94
N VAL A 28 2.70 -8.20 18.29
CA VAL A 28 2.54 -9.13 19.42
C VAL A 28 3.21 -10.47 19.13
N ILE A 29 3.07 -10.98 17.91
CA ILE A 29 3.72 -12.24 17.50
C ILE A 29 5.25 -12.07 17.48
N GLU A 30 5.76 -10.97 16.89
CA GLU A 30 7.18 -10.64 16.88
C GLU A 30 7.72 -10.51 18.30
N GLU A 31 7.03 -9.79 19.21
CA GLU A 31 7.43 -9.67 20.61
C GLU A 31 7.49 -11.03 21.31
N ILE A 32 6.53 -11.92 21.08
CA ILE A 32 6.48 -13.23 21.73
C ILE A 32 7.59 -14.17 21.24
N ILE A 33 7.99 -14.05 19.97
CA ILE A 33 8.88 -15.03 19.30
C ILE A 33 10.31 -14.52 19.21
N ASP A 34 10.53 -13.24 18.95
CA ASP A 34 11.86 -12.66 18.64
C ASP A 34 12.50 -11.90 19.80
N ASP A 35 11.74 -11.56 20.85
CA ASP A 35 12.30 -10.98 22.07
C ASP A 35 13.02 -12.05 22.89
N SER A 36 14.34 -11.89 23.05
CA SER A 36 15.21 -12.82 23.81
C SER A 36 14.81 -13.01 25.28
N THR A 37 14.00 -12.12 25.83
CA THR A 37 13.48 -12.21 27.19
C THR A 37 12.20 -13.06 27.30
N LYS A 38 11.59 -13.42 26.18
CA LYS A 38 10.31 -14.13 26.15
C LYS A 38 10.47 -15.66 26.10
N PRO A 39 9.51 -16.38 26.68
CA PRO A 39 9.58 -17.84 26.79
C PRO A 39 9.68 -18.61 25.48
N LEU A 40 9.15 -18.06 24.37
CA LEU A 40 9.13 -18.74 23.08
C LEU A 40 10.31 -18.37 22.18
N TYR A 41 11.19 -17.49 22.61
CA TYR A 41 12.40 -17.13 21.88
C TYR A 41 13.24 -18.35 21.49
N GLY A 42 13.70 -18.36 20.23
CA GLY A 42 14.53 -19.45 19.71
C GLY A 42 13.82 -20.80 19.49
N ARG A 43 12.49 -20.86 19.59
CA ARG A 43 11.71 -22.10 19.39
C ARG A 43 10.97 -22.15 18.07
N LYS A 44 10.93 -21.06 17.31
CA LYS A 44 10.38 -21.09 15.95
C LYS A 44 11.33 -21.84 15.01
N THR A 45 10.77 -22.68 14.15
CA THR A 45 11.50 -23.37 13.10
C THR A 45 11.28 -22.71 11.73
N SER A 46 10.16 -22.02 11.57
CA SER A 46 9.82 -21.24 10.38
C SER A 46 8.85 -20.14 10.73
N GLU A 47 8.77 -19.14 9.88
CA GLU A 47 7.85 -18.03 9.96
C GLU A 47 7.21 -17.78 8.60
N LEU A 48 5.92 -17.55 8.59
CA LEU A 48 5.17 -17.18 7.39
C LEU A 48 4.37 -15.92 7.66
N LYS A 49 4.75 -14.83 7.01
CA LYS A 49 3.95 -13.59 6.98
C LYS A 49 2.97 -13.66 5.83
N LEU A 50 1.69 -13.77 6.13
CA LEU A 50 0.64 -13.70 5.13
C LEU A 50 0.47 -12.25 4.68
N LEU A 51 0.63 -12.02 3.39
CA LEU A 51 0.40 -10.73 2.76
C LEU A 51 -1.02 -10.69 2.17
N PRO A 52 -1.60 -9.48 2.00
CA PRO A 52 -2.81 -9.33 1.22
C PRO A 52 -2.65 -9.93 -0.18
N PHE A 53 -3.74 -10.44 -0.75
CA PHE A 53 -3.74 -10.98 -2.11
C PHE A 53 -3.29 -9.93 -3.13
N THR A 54 -2.52 -10.37 -4.10
CA THR A 54 -2.23 -9.59 -5.31
C THR A 54 -3.50 -9.42 -6.14
N TYR A 55 -3.48 -8.50 -7.11
CA TYR A 55 -4.62 -8.34 -8.04
C TYR A 55 -4.99 -9.66 -8.74
N LYS A 56 -3.99 -10.44 -9.13
CA LYS A 56 -4.19 -11.72 -9.82
C LYS A 56 -4.95 -12.73 -8.96
N GLU A 57 -4.59 -12.84 -7.69
CA GLU A 57 -5.28 -13.72 -6.72
C GLU A 57 -6.66 -13.18 -6.36
N ALA A 58 -6.77 -11.87 -6.12
CA ALA A 58 -8.04 -11.21 -5.81
C ALA A 58 -9.05 -11.30 -6.98
N ARG A 59 -8.57 -11.38 -8.22
CA ARG A 59 -9.41 -11.55 -9.42
C ARG A 59 -10.27 -12.83 -9.36
N GLU A 60 -9.81 -13.86 -8.66
CA GLU A 60 -10.53 -15.13 -8.52
C GLU A 60 -11.82 -15.00 -7.68
N PHE A 61 -11.94 -13.95 -6.85
CA PHE A 61 -13.16 -13.65 -6.11
C PHE A 61 -14.30 -13.12 -7.00
N PHE A 62 -13.97 -12.66 -8.21
CA PHE A 62 -14.89 -11.95 -9.09
C PHE A 62 -14.96 -12.57 -10.49
N PRO A 63 -15.39 -13.85 -10.63
CA PRO A 63 -15.43 -14.54 -11.92
C PRO A 63 -16.38 -13.89 -12.95
N HIS A 64 -17.45 -13.19 -12.50
CA HIS A 64 -18.42 -12.55 -13.37
C HIS A 64 -18.06 -11.11 -13.78
N TYR A 65 -17.17 -10.45 -13.04
CA TYR A 65 -16.72 -9.11 -13.39
C TYR A 65 -15.83 -9.12 -14.63
N SER A 66 -15.97 -8.09 -15.45
CA SER A 66 -14.96 -7.75 -16.46
C SER A 66 -13.61 -7.44 -15.80
N ASN A 67 -12.55 -7.39 -16.60
CA ASN A 67 -11.23 -7.01 -16.07
C ASN A 67 -11.22 -5.60 -15.47
N GLU A 68 -11.96 -4.66 -16.06
CA GLU A 68 -12.09 -3.28 -15.56
C GLU A 68 -12.84 -3.22 -14.23
N GLU A 69 -13.96 -3.96 -14.10
CA GLU A 69 -14.72 -4.03 -12.86
C GLU A 69 -13.92 -4.71 -11.74
N ALA A 70 -13.24 -5.81 -12.04
CA ALA A 70 -12.38 -6.48 -11.05
C ALA A 70 -11.19 -5.62 -10.63
N LEU A 71 -10.59 -4.85 -11.56
CA LEU A 71 -9.56 -3.87 -11.26
C LEU A 71 -10.10 -2.77 -10.35
N THR A 72 -11.31 -2.28 -10.64
CA THR A 72 -11.98 -1.26 -9.82
C THR A 72 -12.27 -1.79 -8.41
N ALA A 73 -12.82 -3.01 -8.29
CA ALA A 73 -13.07 -3.66 -7.00
C ALA A 73 -11.78 -3.81 -6.19
N TYR A 74 -10.71 -4.32 -6.80
CA TYR A 74 -9.41 -4.44 -6.14
C TYR A 74 -8.80 -3.10 -5.75
N SER A 75 -8.93 -2.08 -6.60
CA SER A 75 -8.45 -0.72 -6.30
C SER A 75 -9.14 -0.12 -5.08
N ILE A 76 -10.39 -0.49 -4.84
CA ILE A 76 -11.17 -0.06 -3.67
C ILE A 76 -10.87 -0.91 -2.44
N LEU A 77 -10.92 -2.24 -2.55
CA LEU A 77 -10.90 -3.18 -1.43
C LEU A 77 -9.49 -3.63 -1.02
N GLY A 78 -8.54 -3.58 -1.96
CA GLY A 78 -7.24 -4.22 -1.78
C GLY A 78 -7.32 -5.74 -1.84
N GLY A 79 -6.36 -6.41 -1.19
CA GLY A 79 -6.21 -7.86 -1.21
C GLY A 79 -6.65 -8.57 0.07
N ILE A 80 -7.39 -7.92 0.96
CA ILE A 80 -7.89 -8.56 2.20
C ILE A 80 -9.05 -9.51 1.85
N PRO A 81 -8.93 -10.84 2.09
CA PRO A 81 -9.93 -11.82 1.68
C PRO A 81 -11.35 -11.51 2.17
N LEU A 82 -11.45 -11.05 3.42
CA LEU A 82 -12.74 -10.65 4.00
C LEU A 82 -13.39 -9.52 3.18
N TYR A 83 -12.63 -8.47 2.84
CA TYR A 83 -13.17 -7.34 2.08
C TYR A 83 -13.59 -7.76 0.67
N LEU A 84 -12.79 -8.60 0.01
CA LEU A 84 -13.12 -9.14 -1.31
C LEU A 84 -14.42 -9.94 -1.28
N SER A 85 -14.64 -10.76 -0.23
CA SER A 85 -15.85 -11.58 -0.09
C SER A 85 -17.14 -10.78 0.17
N LEU A 86 -17.05 -9.50 0.54
CA LEU A 86 -18.20 -8.64 0.77
C LEU A 86 -18.82 -8.12 -0.53
N PHE A 87 -18.06 -8.10 -1.63
CA PHE A 87 -18.62 -7.69 -2.92
C PHE A 87 -19.22 -8.90 -3.63
N ASP A 88 -20.45 -8.75 -4.12
CA ASP A 88 -21.13 -9.71 -5.00
C ASP A 88 -20.89 -9.29 -6.45
N ASP A 89 -20.20 -10.09 -7.22
CA ASP A 89 -19.84 -9.79 -8.61
C ASP A 89 -21.02 -9.94 -9.62
N ARG A 90 -22.22 -10.25 -9.12
CA ARG A 90 -23.48 -10.14 -9.86
C ARG A 90 -24.13 -8.76 -9.72
N LEU A 91 -23.67 -7.96 -8.78
CA LEU A 91 -24.05 -6.56 -8.59
C LEU A 91 -23.01 -5.65 -9.25
N THR A 92 -23.41 -4.46 -9.64
CA THR A 92 -22.48 -3.45 -10.14
C THR A 92 -21.52 -2.98 -9.05
N ILE A 93 -20.38 -2.42 -9.41
CA ILE A 93 -19.45 -1.77 -8.47
C ILE A 93 -20.16 -0.71 -7.63
N LYS A 94 -21.04 0.09 -8.25
CA LYS A 94 -21.83 1.11 -7.56
C LYS A 94 -22.69 0.52 -6.44
N GLU A 95 -23.48 -0.53 -6.74
CA GLU A 95 -24.34 -1.19 -5.76
C GLU A 95 -23.54 -1.78 -4.61
N ASN A 96 -22.42 -2.44 -4.90
CA ASN A 96 -21.52 -2.97 -3.88
C ASN A 96 -20.90 -1.88 -3.00
N VAL A 97 -20.42 -0.77 -3.57
CA VAL A 97 -19.86 0.37 -2.82
C VAL A 97 -20.93 1.00 -1.94
N ILE A 98 -22.13 1.24 -2.47
CA ILE A 98 -23.24 1.80 -1.69
C ILE A 98 -23.57 0.89 -0.50
N LYS A 99 -23.75 -0.39 -0.76
CA LYS A 99 -24.14 -1.39 0.25
C LYS A 99 -23.08 -1.55 1.35
N ASN A 100 -21.83 -1.72 0.97
CA ASN A 100 -20.79 -2.16 1.90
C ASN A 100 -19.94 -0.99 2.46
N CYS A 101 -19.73 0.08 1.67
CA CYS A 101 -18.79 1.15 2.04
C CYS A 101 -19.48 2.45 2.47
N LEU A 102 -20.65 2.79 1.90
CA LEU A 102 -21.32 4.08 2.14
C LEU A 102 -22.53 3.96 3.07
N SER A 103 -23.18 2.80 3.12
CA SER A 103 -24.29 2.55 4.07
C SER A 103 -23.76 2.44 5.50
N THR A 104 -24.42 3.10 6.45
CA THR A 104 -24.08 3.00 7.89
C THR A 104 -24.19 1.60 8.45
N THR A 105 -24.96 0.72 7.80
CA THR A 105 -25.10 -0.72 8.12
C THR A 105 -24.09 -1.59 7.37
N GLY A 106 -23.34 -1.03 6.41
CA GLY A 106 -22.31 -1.74 5.65
C GLY A 106 -21.11 -2.07 6.53
N TYR A 107 -20.59 -3.27 6.37
CA TYR A 107 -19.44 -3.74 7.16
C TYR A 107 -18.25 -2.78 7.08
N LEU A 108 -17.92 -2.34 5.87
CA LEU A 108 -16.75 -1.53 5.61
C LEU A 108 -16.89 -0.06 6.07
N PHE A 109 -18.11 0.41 6.32
CA PHE A 109 -18.35 1.83 6.68
C PHE A 109 -17.57 2.28 7.92
N ASN A 110 -17.53 1.43 8.96
CA ASN A 110 -16.84 1.70 10.23
C ASN A 110 -15.56 0.89 10.41
N GLU A 111 -15.17 0.07 9.44
CA GLU A 111 -14.06 -0.87 9.57
C GLU A 111 -12.74 -0.17 9.92
N ILE A 112 -12.39 0.88 9.20
CA ILE A 112 -11.14 1.62 9.44
C ILE A 112 -11.11 2.26 10.84
N GLU A 113 -12.24 2.80 11.31
CA GLU A 113 -12.36 3.33 12.66
C GLU A 113 -12.14 2.25 13.72
N THR A 114 -12.69 1.07 13.48
CA THR A 114 -12.55 -0.09 14.37
C THR A 114 -11.11 -0.58 14.40
N LEU A 115 -10.49 -0.79 13.24
CA LEU A 115 -9.08 -1.19 13.15
C LEU A 115 -8.14 -0.18 13.82
N LEU A 116 -8.31 1.11 13.56
CA LEU A 116 -7.47 2.13 14.18
C LEU A 116 -7.61 2.15 15.70
N ARG A 117 -8.81 1.90 16.25
CA ARG A 117 -9.01 1.82 17.70
C ARG A 117 -8.41 0.56 18.33
N MET A 118 -8.39 -0.55 17.60
CA MET A 118 -7.80 -1.80 18.09
C MET A 118 -6.28 -1.71 18.14
N GLU A 119 -5.67 -1.13 17.11
CA GLU A 119 -4.21 -1.09 16.95
C GLU A 119 -3.55 0.13 17.62
N LEU A 120 -4.29 1.24 17.85
CA LEU A 120 -3.71 2.53 18.16
C LEU A 120 -4.42 3.24 19.33
N LYS A 121 -3.64 3.79 20.27
CA LYS A 121 -4.18 4.50 21.45
C LYS A 121 -4.66 5.91 21.13
N GLU A 122 -3.93 6.67 20.30
CA GLU A 122 -4.21 8.08 20.00
C GLU A 122 -4.64 8.25 18.54
N THR A 123 -5.75 7.64 18.17
CA THR A 123 -6.21 7.48 16.78
C THR A 123 -6.30 8.79 15.99
N HIS A 124 -6.57 9.92 16.65
CA HIS A 124 -6.73 11.22 15.98
C HIS A 124 -5.46 11.70 15.27
N PHE A 125 -4.26 11.48 15.85
CA PHE A 125 -3.00 11.86 15.21
C PHE A 125 -2.74 11.03 13.95
N TYR A 126 -2.99 9.74 14.02
CA TYR A 126 -2.84 8.84 12.88
C TYR A 126 -3.78 9.21 11.73
N LYS A 127 -5.05 9.53 12.07
CA LYS A 127 -6.02 10.01 11.07
C LYS A 127 -5.58 11.32 10.42
N ASN A 128 -5.05 12.26 11.19
CA ASN A 128 -4.55 13.53 10.65
C ASN A 128 -3.38 13.31 9.69
N ILE A 129 -2.47 12.38 9.98
CA ILE A 129 -1.38 11.99 9.07
C ILE A 129 -1.94 11.38 7.78
N MET A 130 -2.88 10.43 7.90
CA MET A 130 -3.52 9.80 6.74
C MET A 130 -4.28 10.82 5.88
N LEU A 131 -4.98 11.78 6.51
CA LEU A 131 -5.64 12.88 5.81
C LEU A 131 -4.64 13.79 5.10
N ALA A 132 -3.52 14.13 5.75
CA ALA A 132 -2.48 14.95 5.15
C ALA A 132 -1.91 14.28 3.90
N ILE A 133 -1.61 12.98 3.98
CA ILE A 133 -1.11 12.17 2.86
C ILE A 133 -2.16 12.10 1.73
N ASN A 134 -3.41 11.79 2.06
CA ASN A 134 -4.50 11.74 1.09
C ASN A 134 -4.74 13.08 0.40
N ALA A 135 -4.44 14.19 1.09
CA ALA A 135 -4.51 15.55 0.54
C ALA A 135 -3.21 15.98 -0.20
N GLY A 136 -2.35 15.02 -0.58
CA GLY A 136 -1.16 15.22 -1.40
C GLY A 136 0.13 15.58 -0.64
N ALA A 137 0.14 15.57 0.71
CA ALA A 137 1.39 15.70 1.46
C ALA A 137 2.17 14.38 1.38
N SER A 138 3.23 14.34 0.58
CA SER A 138 4.00 13.11 0.34
C SER A 138 5.38 13.11 1.01
N THR A 139 5.93 14.26 1.41
CA THR A 139 7.22 14.32 2.13
C THR A 139 7.01 14.47 3.62
N PHE A 140 8.01 14.08 4.42
CA PHE A 140 7.97 14.24 5.88
C PHE A 140 7.63 15.68 6.31
N ASN A 141 8.26 16.67 5.68
CA ASN A 141 8.04 18.07 6.01
C ASN A 141 6.61 18.53 5.66
N THR A 142 6.11 18.17 4.49
CA THR A 142 4.74 18.56 4.09
C THR A 142 3.68 17.89 4.94
N ILE A 143 3.91 16.65 5.40
CA ILE A 143 3.02 15.96 6.34
C ILE A 143 3.06 16.67 7.69
N ARG A 144 4.25 16.93 8.25
CA ARG A 144 4.42 17.65 9.52
C ARG A 144 3.71 19.01 9.50
N ASP A 145 3.96 19.79 8.46
CA ASP A 145 3.41 21.14 8.34
C ASP A 145 1.88 21.14 8.22
N LYS A 146 1.30 20.12 7.54
CA LYS A 146 -0.16 19.96 7.48
C LYS A 146 -0.78 19.48 8.78
N VAL A 147 -0.10 18.60 9.52
CA VAL A 147 -0.60 18.07 10.80
C VAL A 147 -0.40 19.06 11.94
N GLY A 148 0.64 19.89 11.89
CA GLY A 148 0.92 20.92 12.89
C GLY A 148 1.52 20.41 14.19
N GLU A 149 2.25 19.27 14.15
CA GLU A 149 2.89 18.65 15.30
C GLU A 149 4.43 18.67 15.19
N ASP A 150 5.12 18.43 16.30
CA ASP A 150 6.57 18.39 16.31
C ASP A 150 7.14 17.20 15.50
N ALA A 151 8.38 17.35 15.02
CA ALA A 151 9.01 16.38 14.13
C ALA A 151 9.20 14.98 14.78
N ALA A 152 9.52 14.94 16.08
CA ALA A 152 9.77 13.67 16.78
C ALA A 152 8.47 12.88 16.91
N LYS A 153 7.37 13.57 17.22
CA LYS A 153 6.05 12.98 17.36
C LYS A 153 5.54 12.45 16.00
N ILE A 154 5.66 13.26 14.93
CA ILE A 154 5.30 12.83 13.57
C ILE A 154 6.12 11.62 13.12
N ALA A 155 7.45 11.63 13.36
CA ALA A 155 8.31 10.49 13.00
C ALA A 155 7.87 9.20 13.71
N LYS A 156 7.54 9.29 15.00
CA LYS A 156 7.04 8.15 15.78
C LYS A 156 5.75 7.58 15.17
N TYR A 157 4.77 8.43 14.89
CA TYR A 157 3.49 7.98 14.34
C TYR A 157 3.60 7.45 12.92
N ILE A 158 4.40 8.07 12.05
CA ILE A 158 4.67 7.56 10.70
C ILE A 158 5.29 6.16 10.77
N ASN A 159 6.28 5.94 11.65
CA ASN A 159 6.92 4.63 11.80
C ASN A 159 5.92 3.55 12.25
N VAL A 160 5.02 3.88 13.19
CA VAL A 160 3.96 2.94 13.60
C VAL A 160 3.05 2.60 12.41
N LEU A 161 2.61 3.60 11.62
CA LEU A 161 1.77 3.36 10.44
C LEU A 161 2.49 2.53 9.36
N ILE A 162 3.82 2.69 9.22
CA ILE A 162 4.63 1.87 8.30
C ILE A 162 4.70 0.42 8.80
N ASN A 163 4.96 0.21 10.09
CA ASN A 163 5.04 -1.13 10.68
C ASN A 163 3.72 -1.89 10.58
N LEU A 164 2.59 -1.19 10.76
CA LEU A 164 1.26 -1.74 10.55
C LEU A 164 0.88 -1.92 9.06
N GLY A 165 1.71 -1.46 8.13
CA GLY A 165 1.46 -1.59 6.71
C GLY A 165 0.41 -0.62 6.15
N PHE A 166 -0.01 0.40 6.89
CA PHE A 166 -1.00 1.38 6.42
C PHE A 166 -0.39 2.47 5.53
N ILE A 167 0.88 2.78 5.75
CA ILE A 167 1.68 3.71 4.94
C ILE A 167 2.92 3.00 4.44
N LYS A 168 3.30 3.27 3.21
CA LYS A 168 4.60 2.89 2.67
C LYS A 168 5.51 4.11 2.57
N LYS A 169 6.80 3.85 2.77
CA LYS A 169 7.89 4.77 2.55
C LYS A 169 8.60 4.35 1.26
N GLU A 170 8.74 5.26 0.33
CA GLU A 170 9.39 5.00 -0.96
C GLU A 170 10.57 5.97 -1.15
N VAL A 171 11.61 5.49 -1.77
CA VAL A 171 12.74 6.30 -2.25
C VAL A 171 12.87 6.11 -3.77
N PRO A 172 13.40 7.07 -4.51
CA PRO A 172 13.59 6.90 -5.96
C PRO A 172 14.39 5.63 -6.24
N CYS A 173 13.99 4.89 -7.27
CA CYS A 173 14.69 3.68 -7.71
C CYS A 173 16.20 3.98 -7.89
N GLY A 174 17.05 3.14 -7.28
CA GLY A 174 18.51 3.30 -7.28
C GLY A 174 19.06 4.26 -6.21
N GLU A 175 18.23 4.94 -5.41
CA GLU A 175 18.70 5.75 -4.28
C GLU A 175 18.78 4.92 -2.97
N LYS A 176 19.59 5.41 -2.02
CA LYS A 176 19.73 4.77 -0.70
C LYS A 176 18.47 5.03 0.15
N GLU A 177 18.13 4.08 1.04
CA GLU A 177 16.96 4.17 1.95
C GLU A 177 16.86 5.46 2.78
N LYS A 178 17.99 6.14 3.05
CA LYS A 178 18.05 7.42 3.78
C LYS A 178 18.04 8.63 2.85
N SER A 179 17.52 8.49 1.63
CA SER A 179 17.39 9.60 0.70
C SER A 179 16.52 10.72 1.27
N ARG A 180 16.90 11.96 0.96
CA ARG A 180 16.09 13.16 1.25
C ARG A 180 14.85 13.25 0.33
N ASN A 181 14.86 12.50 -0.76
CA ASN A 181 13.77 12.43 -1.74
C ASN A 181 12.70 11.40 -1.34
N THR A 182 12.63 11.02 -0.07
CA THR A 182 11.66 10.06 0.45
C THR A 182 10.23 10.58 0.32
N LEU A 183 9.33 9.72 -0.19
CA LEU A 183 7.90 9.94 -0.24
C LEU A 183 7.15 8.94 0.64
N TYR A 184 6.00 9.38 1.14
CA TYR A 184 5.07 8.56 1.93
C TYR A 184 3.73 8.52 1.23
N SER A 185 3.15 7.34 1.15
CA SER A 185 1.82 7.13 0.56
C SER A 185 1.03 6.10 1.36
N ILE A 186 -0.30 6.12 1.25
CA ILE A 186 -1.17 5.10 1.84
C ILE A 186 -1.00 3.82 1.01
N SER A 187 -0.57 2.73 1.65
CA SER A 187 -0.31 1.44 1.00
C SER A 187 -1.57 0.60 0.83
N ASP A 188 -2.42 0.58 1.86
CA ASP A 188 -3.66 -0.18 1.82
C ASP A 188 -4.71 0.53 0.95
N ASN A 189 -5.33 -0.22 0.03
CA ASN A 189 -6.28 0.33 -0.92
C ASN A 189 -7.58 0.79 -0.25
N TYR A 190 -8.10 0.00 0.71
CA TYR A 190 -9.33 0.39 1.37
C TYR A 190 -9.13 1.60 2.31
N PHE A 191 -8.01 1.67 3.01
CA PHE A 191 -7.64 2.90 3.75
C PHE A 191 -7.58 4.11 2.83
N ALA A 192 -6.93 3.98 1.66
CA ALA A 192 -6.87 5.07 0.70
C ALA A 192 -8.26 5.49 0.21
N PHE A 193 -9.13 4.53 -0.13
CA PHE A 193 -10.50 4.79 -0.54
C PHE A 193 -11.32 5.46 0.57
N TYR A 194 -11.21 4.94 1.78
CA TYR A 194 -11.90 5.49 2.95
C TYR A 194 -11.53 6.95 3.22
N PHE A 195 -10.24 7.29 3.25
CA PHE A 195 -9.78 8.66 3.48
C PHE A 195 -10.05 9.57 2.28
N ALA A 196 -10.10 9.05 1.07
CA ALA A 196 -10.44 9.83 -0.12
C ALA A 196 -11.92 10.20 -0.18
N PHE A 197 -12.82 9.24 0.10
CA PHE A 197 -14.23 9.38 -0.21
C PHE A 197 -15.18 9.30 0.98
N ILE A 198 -14.78 8.73 2.12
CA ILE A 198 -15.71 8.45 3.23
C ILE A 198 -15.43 9.34 4.44
N PHE A 199 -14.21 9.33 4.93
CA PHE A 199 -13.86 9.90 6.24
C PHE A 199 -14.34 11.34 6.45
N LYS A 200 -14.08 12.23 5.50
CA LYS A 200 -14.46 13.65 5.60
C LYS A 200 -15.98 13.87 5.56
N HIS A 201 -16.71 12.90 5.07
CA HIS A 201 -18.13 13.00 4.78
C HIS A 201 -19.00 12.06 5.64
N GLN A 202 -18.40 11.38 6.63
CA GLN A 202 -19.11 10.45 7.51
C GLN A 202 -20.35 11.09 8.18
N ASN A 203 -20.24 12.34 8.65
CA ASN A 203 -21.36 13.03 9.24
C ASN A 203 -22.54 13.24 8.28
N MET A 204 -22.25 13.44 6.99
CA MET A 204 -23.28 13.53 5.94
C MET A 204 -23.94 12.18 5.71
N LEU A 205 -23.14 11.12 5.61
CA LEU A 205 -23.60 9.74 5.42
C LEU A 205 -24.38 9.20 6.63
N ASN A 206 -24.12 9.73 7.82
CA ASN A 206 -24.83 9.37 9.06
C ASN A 206 -26.24 9.96 9.19
N GLY A 207 -26.91 10.34 8.07
CA GLY A 207 -28.34 10.69 8.09
C GLY A 207 -28.69 12.00 7.39
N LEU A 208 -27.73 12.71 6.77
CA LEU A 208 -28.01 13.95 6.03
C LEU A 208 -28.19 13.74 4.52
N ILE A 209 -27.61 12.66 3.98
CA ILE A 209 -27.68 12.34 2.56
C ILE A 209 -27.78 10.82 2.38
N SER A 210 -28.55 10.36 1.39
CA SER A 210 -28.57 8.94 1.09
C SER A 210 -27.24 8.50 0.42
N PRO A 211 -26.79 7.26 0.64
CA PRO A 211 -25.59 6.72 0.00
C PRO A 211 -25.61 6.81 -1.54
N GLU A 212 -26.78 6.66 -2.16
CA GLU A 212 -26.97 6.74 -3.62
C GLU A 212 -26.70 8.16 -4.13
N ILE A 213 -27.29 9.17 -3.49
CA ILE A 213 -27.06 10.58 -3.86
C ILE A 213 -25.61 10.96 -3.61
N TYR A 214 -25.05 10.49 -2.51
CA TYR A 214 -23.64 10.72 -2.18
C TYR A 214 -22.73 10.13 -3.25
N TYR A 215 -22.97 8.86 -3.66
CA TYR A 215 -22.19 8.20 -4.70
C TYR A 215 -22.16 9.03 -5.99
N GLU A 216 -23.32 9.44 -6.49
CA GLU A 216 -23.44 10.21 -7.73
C GLU A 216 -22.69 11.57 -7.68
N LYS A 217 -22.66 12.20 -6.51
CA LYS A 217 -22.01 13.51 -6.36
C LYS A 217 -20.52 13.42 -6.12
N GLU A 218 -20.05 12.46 -5.33
CA GLU A 218 -18.67 12.40 -4.85
C GLU A 218 -17.82 11.35 -5.53
N LEU A 219 -18.38 10.21 -5.93
CA LEU A 219 -17.67 9.16 -6.66
C LEU A 219 -17.89 9.29 -8.18
N THR A 220 -17.68 10.51 -8.69
CA THR A 220 -17.78 10.73 -10.15
C THR A 220 -16.75 9.89 -10.90
N LYS A 221 -17.06 9.55 -12.17
CA LYS A 221 -16.16 8.77 -13.01
C LYS A 221 -14.74 9.34 -13.06
N VAL A 222 -14.59 10.66 -13.10
CA VAL A 222 -13.26 11.33 -13.11
C VAL A 222 -12.51 11.09 -11.82
N LYS A 223 -13.14 11.33 -10.66
CA LYS A 223 -12.49 11.12 -9.35
C LYS A 223 -12.12 9.65 -9.13
N LEU A 224 -13.01 8.73 -9.52
CA LEU A 224 -12.79 7.31 -9.38
C LEU A 224 -11.67 6.82 -10.30
N ASN A 225 -11.64 7.26 -11.56
CA ASN A 225 -10.58 6.90 -12.50
C ASN A 225 -9.20 7.42 -12.02
N THR A 226 -9.14 8.65 -11.50
CA THR A 226 -7.90 9.18 -10.90
C THR A 226 -7.44 8.31 -9.72
N PHE A 227 -8.37 7.93 -8.84
CA PHE A 227 -8.07 7.05 -7.72
C PHE A 227 -7.56 5.67 -8.18
N ILE A 228 -8.25 5.04 -9.14
CA ILE A 228 -7.88 3.75 -9.71
C ILE A 228 -6.50 3.84 -10.39
N GLY A 229 -6.23 4.90 -11.14
CA GLY A 229 -4.95 5.11 -11.80
C GLY A 229 -3.77 4.98 -10.85
N HIS A 230 -3.82 5.65 -9.69
CA HIS A 230 -2.79 5.53 -8.65
C HIS A 230 -2.67 4.11 -8.04
N ARG A 231 -3.76 3.35 -7.97
CA ARG A 231 -3.72 1.95 -7.50
C ARG A 231 -3.20 1.01 -8.58
N PHE A 232 -3.50 1.31 -9.83
CA PHE A 232 -3.02 0.55 -10.99
C PHE A 232 -1.49 0.55 -11.11
N GLU A 233 -0.83 1.64 -10.76
CA GLU A 233 0.63 1.71 -10.68
C GLU A 233 1.22 0.62 -9.76
N GLN A 234 0.61 0.38 -8.61
CA GLN A 234 1.05 -0.64 -7.66
C GLN A 234 0.83 -2.06 -8.22
N ILE A 235 -0.24 -2.26 -9.00
CA ILE A 235 -0.50 -3.53 -9.68
C ILE A 235 0.57 -3.78 -10.74
N CYS A 236 0.91 -2.76 -11.53
CA CYS A 236 1.99 -2.83 -12.52
C CYS A 236 3.34 -3.15 -11.88
N GLU A 237 3.67 -2.50 -10.76
CA GLU A 237 4.90 -2.77 -10.01
C GLU A 237 4.95 -4.22 -9.51
N THR A 238 3.85 -4.71 -8.95
CA THR A 238 3.75 -6.11 -8.48
C THR A 238 3.90 -7.10 -9.64
N TYR A 239 3.26 -6.83 -10.76
CA TYR A 239 3.38 -7.64 -11.98
C TYR A 239 4.82 -7.68 -12.49
N LEU A 240 5.51 -6.55 -12.55
CA LEU A 240 6.90 -6.51 -12.99
C LEU A 240 7.82 -7.28 -12.05
N LYS A 241 7.64 -7.14 -10.73
CA LYS A 241 8.38 -7.94 -9.73
C LYS A 241 8.19 -9.43 -9.98
N GLU A 242 6.98 -9.86 -10.25
CA GLU A 242 6.68 -11.27 -10.60
C GLU A 242 7.39 -11.71 -11.91
N GLN A 243 7.43 -10.84 -12.94
CA GLN A 243 8.14 -11.16 -14.19
C GLN A 243 9.64 -11.28 -13.98
N PHE A 244 10.27 -10.38 -13.20
CA PHE A 244 11.69 -10.48 -12.84
C PHE A 244 11.97 -11.74 -12.02
N TYR A 245 11.17 -12.00 -10.99
CA TYR A 245 11.31 -13.18 -10.14
C TYR A 245 11.23 -14.49 -10.94
N ASN A 246 10.36 -14.56 -11.93
CA ASN A 246 10.18 -15.72 -12.80
C ASN A 246 11.21 -15.80 -13.97
N GLY A 247 12.20 -14.91 -14.03
CA GLY A 247 13.21 -14.89 -15.07
C GLY A 247 12.68 -14.58 -16.47
N LYS A 248 11.53 -13.90 -16.58
CA LYS A 248 10.91 -13.57 -17.87
C LYS A 248 11.38 -12.23 -18.44
N MET A 249 12.26 -11.54 -17.74
CA MET A 249 12.83 -10.26 -18.18
C MET A 249 14.22 -10.47 -18.79
N PRO A 250 14.68 -9.57 -19.67
CA PRO A 250 15.91 -9.77 -20.44
C PRO A 250 17.21 -9.65 -19.61
N PHE A 251 17.12 -9.22 -18.36
CA PHE A 251 18.25 -9.10 -17.43
C PHE A 251 17.78 -9.26 -15.98
N PHE A 252 18.73 -9.37 -15.04
CA PHE A 252 18.42 -9.40 -13.60
C PHE A 252 18.45 -7.97 -13.05
N ALA A 253 17.29 -7.46 -12.67
CA ALA A 253 17.23 -6.12 -12.10
C ALA A 253 17.71 -6.12 -10.64
N GLU A 254 18.67 -5.24 -10.32
CA GLU A 254 19.08 -4.98 -8.95
C GLU A 254 18.09 -4.05 -8.22
N ASN A 255 17.48 -3.14 -8.98
CA ASN A 255 16.52 -2.18 -8.47
C ASN A 255 15.27 -2.16 -9.36
N LEU A 256 14.10 -2.13 -8.72
CA LEU A 256 12.81 -1.94 -9.38
C LEU A 256 11.93 -1.04 -8.51
N GLY A 257 11.41 0.02 -9.07
CA GLY A 257 10.51 0.93 -8.39
C GLY A 257 10.25 2.21 -9.17
N ARG A 258 9.49 3.10 -8.57
CA ARG A 258 9.24 4.43 -9.11
C ARG A 258 10.52 5.28 -9.06
N TRP A 259 10.66 6.19 -10.01
CA TRP A 259 11.74 7.16 -9.97
C TRP A 259 11.18 8.58 -10.02
N TRP A 260 11.73 9.47 -9.23
CA TRP A 260 11.46 10.91 -9.22
C TRP A 260 12.72 11.65 -8.82
N GLY A 261 12.85 12.90 -9.25
CA GLY A 261 14.03 13.71 -8.93
C GLY A 261 13.91 15.15 -9.44
N ASN A 262 14.94 15.93 -9.17
CA ASN A 262 15.03 17.28 -9.69
C ASN A 262 15.59 17.26 -11.11
N ASN A 263 14.86 17.85 -12.06
CA ASN A 263 15.40 18.13 -13.37
C ASN A 263 16.31 19.37 -13.28
N PRO A 264 17.64 19.22 -13.47
CA PRO A 264 18.58 20.35 -13.34
C PRO A 264 18.40 21.39 -14.45
N VAL A 265 17.79 21.02 -15.58
CA VAL A 265 17.56 21.92 -16.74
C VAL A 265 16.33 22.79 -16.50
N LEU A 266 15.24 22.16 -16.05
CA LEU A 266 13.95 22.85 -15.85
C LEU A 266 13.79 23.43 -14.43
N LYS A 267 14.73 23.13 -13.51
CA LYS A 267 14.70 23.53 -12.09
C LYS A 267 13.37 23.17 -11.38
N LYS A 268 12.75 22.09 -11.81
CA LYS A 268 11.49 21.55 -11.25
C LYS A 268 11.71 20.12 -10.78
N GLN A 269 10.94 19.72 -9.78
CA GLN A 269 10.85 18.32 -9.41
C GLN A 269 10.02 17.61 -10.48
N GLU A 270 10.54 16.54 -11.04
CA GLU A 270 9.87 15.73 -12.05
C GLU A 270 9.79 14.28 -11.60
N GLU A 271 8.67 13.66 -11.86
CA GLU A 271 8.51 12.23 -12.03
C GLU A 271 8.89 11.91 -13.48
N ILE A 272 9.50 10.78 -13.77
CA ILE A 272 9.92 10.49 -15.15
C ILE A 272 8.70 10.45 -16.04
N ASP A 273 8.68 11.39 -16.96
CA ASP A 273 7.80 11.44 -18.08
C ASP A 273 8.63 11.61 -19.35
N GLY A 274 8.81 10.54 -20.12
CA GLY A 274 9.35 10.67 -21.45
C GLY A 274 10.63 9.88 -21.75
N GLU A 275 11.18 10.09 -22.90
CA GLU A 275 12.28 9.33 -23.51
C GLU A 275 13.50 9.23 -22.57
N LEU A 276 13.77 8.02 -22.05
CA LEU A 276 14.98 7.76 -21.27
C LEU A 276 16.14 7.54 -22.23
N ILE A 277 17.11 8.43 -22.20
CA ILE A 277 18.39 8.20 -22.86
C ILE A 277 19.36 7.66 -21.82
N ILE A 278 19.62 6.36 -21.89
CA ILE A 278 20.66 5.71 -21.09
C ILE A 278 22.00 5.98 -21.79
N SER A 279 22.90 6.72 -21.16
CA SER A 279 24.28 6.80 -21.63
C SER A 279 25.15 5.95 -20.71
N SER A 280 25.68 4.87 -21.22
CA SER A 280 26.59 3.93 -20.54
C SER A 280 27.97 4.52 -20.19
N ASN A 281 28.24 5.80 -20.47
CA ASN A 281 29.55 6.44 -20.28
C ASN A 281 29.62 7.30 -19.01
N SER A 282 29.24 6.76 -17.85
CA SER A 282 29.54 7.42 -16.57
C SER A 282 30.54 6.60 -15.77
N PRO A 283 31.69 7.16 -15.35
CA PRO A 283 32.71 6.43 -14.57
C PRO A 283 32.26 5.94 -13.21
N ASN A 284 31.01 6.17 -12.82
CA ASN A 284 30.42 5.78 -11.55
C ASN A 284 29.09 5.02 -11.68
N GLY A 285 28.82 4.37 -12.82
CA GLY A 285 27.62 3.52 -12.98
C GLY A 285 26.27 4.24 -12.80
N ARG A 286 26.21 5.56 -12.89
CA ARG A 286 24.94 6.31 -12.73
C ARG A 286 24.24 6.47 -14.07
N VAL A 287 23.06 5.88 -14.17
CA VAL A 287 22.13 6.13 -15.27
C VAL A 287 21.71 7.61 -15.24
N LYS A 288 22.03 8.35 -16.31
CA LYS A 288 21.54 9.73 -16.50
C LYS A 288 20.22 9.69 -17.26
N VAL A 289 19.16 10.06 -16.57
CA VAL A 289 17.83 10.22 -17.14
C VAL A 289 17.69 11.63 -17.70
N LYS A 290 17.39 11.76 -19.01
CA LYS A 290 16.97 13.03 -19.62
C LYS A 290 15.49 12.89 -19.98
N SER A 291 14.61 13.66 -19.35
CA SER A 291 13.19 13.68 -19.66
C SER A 291 12.79 14.89 -20.51
N LYS A 292 11.79 14.68 -21.38
CA LYS A 292 10.97 15.75 -21.98
C LYS A 292 9.60 15.64 -21.34
N ALA A 293 9.16 16.68 -20.66
CA ALA A 293 7.99 16.69 -19.79
C ALA A 293 6.67 16.25 -20.45
N CYS A 294 5.92 15.42 -19.73
CA CYS A 294 4.49 15.21 -19.85
C CYS A 294 3.89 14.90 -18.49
N LEU A 295 2.87 15.59 -18.05
CA LEU A 295 2.51 15.81 -16.63
C LEU A 295 1.64 14.73 -15.96
N ASP A 296 1.24 13.62 -16.62
CA ASP A 296 0.19 12.73 -16.10
C ASP A 296 0.52 11.22 -16.13
N ARG A 297 1.79 10.81 -16.05
CA ARG A 297 2.16 9.40 -16.21
C ARG A 297 3.22 8.97 -15.20
N THR A 298 3.00 7.81 -14.56
CA THR A 298 3.99 7.17 -13.69
C THR A 298 4.75 6.09 -14.44
N TYR A 299 6.07 6.09 -14.28
CA TYR A 299 6.95 5.08 -14.84
C TYR A 299 7.61 4.27 -13.73
N LEU A 300 7.74 2.98 -13.98
CA LEU A 300 8.53 2.07 -13.18
C LEU A 300 9.87 1.86 -13.87
N LEU A 301 10.92 2.02 -13.11
CA LEU A 301 12.29 1.81 -13.55
C LEU A 301 12.84 0.52 -12.94
N ALA A 302 13.36 -0.37 -13.77
CA ALA A 302 14.14 -1.52 -13.36
C ALA A 302 15.53 -1.41 -13.93
N THR A 303 16.57 -1.52 -13.11
CA THR A 303 17.96 -1.34 -13.53
C THR A 303 18.88 -2.38 -12.95
N ASP A 304 19.95 -2.70 -13.71
CA ASP A 304 21.22 -3.20 -13.20
C ASP A 304 22.35 -2.22 -13.56
N ASP A 305 23.62 -2.63 -13.43
CA ASP A 305 24.77 -1.78 -13.73
C ASP A 305 24.87 -1.35 -15.21
N GLU A 306 24.32 -2.14 -16.13
CA GLU A 306 24.47 -1.97 -17.58
C GLU A 306 23.14 -1.72 -18.30
N ASN A 307 22.01 -2.15 -17.72
CA ASN A 307 20.71 -2.20 -18.38
C ASN A 307 19.63 -1.44 -17.60
N ALA A 308 18.64 -0.94 -18.33
CA ALA A 308 17.43 -0.41 -17.75
C ALA A 308 16.19 -0.73 -18.59
N VAL A 309 15.09 -1.00 -17.94
CA VAL A 309 13.74 -1.09 -18.54
C VAL A 309 12.85 -0.06 -17.89
N ILE A 310 12.11 0.67 -18.72
CA ILE A 310 11.11 1.63 -18.27
C ILE A 310 9.76 1.13 -18.72
N CYS A 311 8.84 1.08 -17.76
CA CYS A 311 7.47 0.68 -17.99
C CYS A 311 6.54 1.85 -17.70
N GLU A 312 5.77 2.27 -18.69
CA GLU A 312 4.68 3.22 -18.51
C GLU A 312 3.45 2.50 -17.95
N CYS A 313 2.93 2.97 -16.81
CA CYS A 313 1.69 2.50 -16.22
C CYS A 313 0.57 3.44 -16.66
N LYS A 314 -0.31 2.99 -17.57
CA LYS A 314 -1.41 3.79 -18.08
C LYS A 314 -2.74 3.11 -17.84
N TYR A 315 -3.61 3.80 -17.09
CA TYR A 315 -5.02 3.47 -16.95
C TYR A 315 -5.85 4.43 -17.81
N THR A 316 -6.56 3.89 -18.81
CA THR A 316 -7.38 4.68 -19.75
C THR A 316 -8.84 4.27 -19.70
#